data_f6a664a2b88e37f94cbe387ca0274741
#
_entry.id   f6a664a2b88e37f94cbe387ca0274741
#
_cell.length_a   1.000
_cell.length_b   1.000
_cell.length_c   1.000
_cell.angle_alpha   90.00
_cell.angle_beta   90.00
_cell.angle_gamma   90.00
#
_symmetry.space_group_name_H-M   'P 1'
#
loop_
_entity.id
_entity.type
_entity.pdbx_description
1 polymer ?
#
loop_
_entity_poly.entity_id
_entity_poly.type
_entity_poly.pdbx_seq_one_letter_code
_entity_poly.pdbx_strand_id
1 'polypeptide(L)'
;MPEGGYLYLYNNERTDLLGAYDSNQNQESGVLGTWLVEGDAVWLEYFEPSEVKDQGRLHIAKATHGYRNAETFNEAKGLNDSGDCNLDVDCTIGEDWEELKEHNKRSAGILLSGGGGGFCSGALINNTENDGTPYFLTANHCFSDPSVWAFRFGWISPNAVCATTANSSNGPTTMTLSGATLRARDAGSDFALVEINQNVPEDWDRVYAGWDRSGNTPDFTVGIHHPSGDVMKVCRDDDQPTQTINGGAQTWE
;
A
#
# COMPACT_ATOMS: atom_id res chain seq x y z
N MET A 1 -6.91 22.43 -2.45
CA MET A 1 -8.39 22.59 -2.39
C MET A 1 -8.70 23.54 -1.25
N PRO A 2 -9.73 24.42 -1.34
CA PRO A 2 -10.17 25.25 -0.24
C PRO A 2 -10.89 24.42 0.84
N GLU A 3 -11.05 24.99 2.03
CA GLU A 3 -11.76 24.34 3.13
C GLU A 3 -13.22 24.05 2.75
N GLY A 4 -13.70 22.85 3.03
CA GLY A 4 -15.02 22.37 2.64
C GLY A 4 -15.17 21.99 1.17
N GLY A 5 -14.14 22.23 0.34
CA GLY A 5 -14.09 21.70 -1.02
C GLY A 5 -13.69 20.23 -1.04
N TYR A 6 -14.17 19.49 -2.04
CA TYR A 6 -13.80 18.09 -2.20
C TYR A 6 -13.73 17.66 -3.67
N LEU A 7 -12.97 16.60 -3.91
CA LEU A 7 -12.78 15.95 -5.21
C LEU A 7 -13.07 14.46 -5.09
N TYR A 8 -13.89 13.94 -6.00
CA TYR A 8 -14.04 12.51 -6.25
C TYR A 8 -13.52 12.13 -7.63
N LEU A 9 -12.99 10.92 -7.74
CA LEU A 9 -12.69 10.28 -9.02
C LEU A 9 -13.47 8.97 -9.08
N TYR A 10 -14.10 8.67 -10.21
CA TYR A 10 -14.87 7.45 -10.38
C TYR A 10 -14.98 7.02 -11.84
N ASN A 11 -15.27 5.72 -12.06
CA ASN A 11 -15.54 5.18 -13.38
C ASN A 11 -16.97 5.48 -13.88
N ASN A 12 -17.27 5.13 -15.13
CA ASN A 12 -18.59 5.38 -15.73
C ASN A 12 -19.74 4.73 -14.94
N GLU A 13 -19.52 3.54 -14.44
CA GLU A 13 -20.51 2.73 -13.74
C GLU A 13 -20.66 3.13 -12.27
N ARG A 14 -19.78 4.00 -11.74
CA ARG A 14 -19.68 4.38 -10.33
C ARG A 14 -19.48 3.19 -9.39
N THR A 15 -18.85 2.13 -9.89
CA THR A 15 -18.50 0.94 -9.11
C THR A 15 -17.14 1.07 -8.45
N ASP A 16 -16.28 1.96 -8.97
CA ASP A 16 -14.99 2.28 -8.39
C ASP A 16 -14.92 3.79 -8.12
N LEU A 17 -14.77 4.14 -6.85
CA LEU A 17 -14.83 5.51 -6.34
C LEU A 17 -13.63 5.79 -5.43
N LEU A 18 -12.90 6.85 -5.72
CA LEU A 18 -11.81 7.38 -4.89
C LEU A 18 -12.20 8.76 -4.33
N GLY A 19 -11.82 9.00 -3.09
CA GLY A 19 -12.11 10.24 -2.37
C GLY A 19 -13.06 9.97 -1.18
N ALA A 20 -13.65 10.98 -0.55
CA ALA A 20 -13.44 12.40 -0.92
C ALA A 20 -12.02 12.85 -0.60
N TYR A 21 -11.34 13.43 -1.58
CA TYR A 21 -10.14 14.21 -1.32
C TYR A 21 -10.56 15.63 -0.95
N ASP A 22 -10.03 16.18 0.13
CA ASP A 22 -10.37 17.51 0.64
C ASP A 22 -9.12 18.36 0.92
N SER A 23 -9.23 19.40 1.72
CA SER A 23 -8.09 20.26 2.08
C SER A 23 -7.02 19.53 2.89
N ASN A 24 -7.34 18.41 3.56
CA ASN A 24 -6.37 17.62 4.32
C ASN A 24 -5.37 16.88 3.40
N GLN A 25 -5.71 16.69 2.13
CA GLN A 25 -4.81 16.13 1.12
C GLN A 25 -3.96 17.19 0.41
N ASN A 26 -4.08 18.47 0.76
CA ASN A 26 -3.19 19.49 0.23
C ASN A 26 -1.75 19.25 0.75
N GLN A 27 -0.81 19.13 -0.17
CA GLN A 27 0.60 18.93 0.13
C GLN A 27 1.42 20.18 -0.26
N GLU A 28 2.58 20.38 0.35
CA GLU A 28 3.51 21.44 -0.03
C GLU A 28 3.92 21.37 -1.50
N SER A 29 4.04 20.16 -2.04
CA SER A 29 4.33 19.91 -3.45
C SER A 29 3.22 20.41 -4.39
N GLY A 30 2.01 20.64 -3.89
CA GLY A 30 0.83 20.95 -4.69
C GLY A 30 0.36 19.79 -5.58
N VAL A 31 0.87 18.57 -5.36
CA VAL A 31 0.54 17.40 -6.19
C VAL A 31 -0.26 16.41 -5.35
N LEU A 32 -1.28 15.82 -5.96
CA LEU A 32 -2.04 14.70 -5.40
C LEU A 32 -1.87 13.49 -6.33
N GLY A 33 -1.27 12.43 -5.83
CA GLY A 33 -1.30 11.11 -6.46
C GLY A 33 -2.55 10.36 -6.04
N THR A 34 -3.19 9.68 -6.97
CA THR A 34 -4.40 8.90 -6.69
C THR A 34 -4.17 7.42 -6.92
N TRP A 35 -4.97 6.58 -6.31
CA TRP A 35 -5.05 5.18 -6.68
C TRP A 35 -5.63 5.02 -8.09
N LEU A 36 -5.62 3.81 -8.62
CA LEU A 36 -6.20 3.48 -9.93
C LEU A 36 -7.73 3.53 -9.87
N VAL A 37 -8.35 3.94 -10.96
CA VAL A 37 -9.79 3.82 -11.21
C VAL A 37 -9.95 2.87 -12.40
N GLU A 38 -10.78 1.85 -12.25
CA GLU A 38 -11.02 0.86 -13.29
C GLU A 38 -11.79 1.42 -14.49
N GLY A 39 -11.48 0.92 -15.68
CA GLY A 39 -12.17 1.29 -16.92
C GLY A 39 -11.35 2.21 -17.83
N ASP A 40 -11.97 2.66 -18.90
CA ASP A 40 -11.37 3.47 -19.96
C ASP A 40 -11.66 4.98 -19.81
N ALA A 41 -12.46 5.35 -18.82
CA ALA A 41 -12.83 6.73 -18.51
C ALA A 41 -12.86 6.98 -17.01
N VAL A 42 -12.34 8.14 -16.60
CA VAL A 42 -12.36 8.63 -15.23
C VAL A 42 -13.09 9.95 -15.18
N TRP A 43 -14.09 10.01 -14.34
CA TRP A 43 -14.80 11.25 -14.02
C TRP A 43 -14.16 11.90 -12.80
N LEU A 44 -13.99 13.22 -12.89
CA LEU A 44 -13.54 14.06 -11.78
C LEU A 44 -14.72 14.94 -11.38
N GLU A 45 -15.22 14.76 -10.17
CA GLU A 45 -16.28 15.59 -9.59
C GLU A 45 -15.67 16.48 -8.52
N TYR A 46 -15.64 17.78 -8.79
CA TYR A 46 -15.09 18.79 -7.90
C TYR A 46 -16.18 19.72 -7.40
N PHE A 47 -16.23 19.90 -6.09
CA PHE A 47 -17.18 20.78 -5.43
C PHE A 47 -16.46 21.85 -4.61
N GLU A 48 -17.00 23.08 -4.63
CA GLU A 48 -16.62 24.17 -3.74
C GLU A 48 -17.86 24.75 -3.07
N PRO A 49 -17.85 24.96 -1.75
CA PRO A 49 -18.86 25.75 -1.06
C PRO A 49 -18.94 27.18 -1.60
N SER A 50 -20.12 27.81 -1.48
CA SER A 50 -20.35 29.17 -1.98
C SER A 50 -19.40 30.22 -1.38
N GLU A 51 -18.99 29.99 -0.13
CA GLU A 51 -18.11 30.87 0.66
C GLU A 51 -16.67 30.90 0.12
N VAL A 52 -16.26 29.85 -0.55
CA VAL A 52 -14.89 29.68 -1.11
C VAL A 52 -14.89 29.48 -2.62
N LYS A 53 -15.97 29.87 -3.27
CA LYS A 53 -16.14 29.72 -4.72
C LYS A 53 -14.98 30.39 -5.48
N ASP A 54 -14.48 29.69 -6.49
CA ASP A 54 -13.38 30.11 -7.37
C ASP A 54 -12.01 30.24 -6.67
N GLN A 55 -11.84 29.72 -5.43
CA GLN A 55 -10.57 29.71 -4.71
C GLN A 55 -9.74 28.45 -5.01
N GLY A 56 -10.37 27.33 -5.35
CA GLY A 56 -9.68 26.10 -5.71
C GLY A 56 -9.16 26.12 -7.14
N ARG A 57 -8.11 25.36 -7.35
CA ARG A 57 -7.53 25.14 -8.68
C ARG A 57 -7.17 23.69 -8.84
N LEU A 58 -7.69 23.06 -9.88
CA LEU A 58 -7.33 21.71 -10.28
C LEU A 58 -6.55 21.77 -11.59
N HIS A 59 -5.45 21.06 -11.63
CA HIS A 59 -4.66 20.86 -12.83
C HIS A 59 -4.27 19.39 -12.95
N ILE A 60 -4.66 18.75 -14.04
CA ILE A 60 -4.23 17.38 -14.33
C ILE A 60 -2.83 17.44 -14.91
N ALA A 61 -1.83 17.18 -14.07
CA ALA A 61 -0.43 17.21 -14.48
C ALA A 61 -0.06 15.97 -15.30
N LYS A 62 -0.65 14.81 -14.94
CA LYS A 62 -0.37 13.52 -15.59
C LYS A 62 -1.57 12.59 -15.43
N ALA A 63 -1.89 11.84 -16.48
CA ALA A 63 -2.73 10.66 -16.41
C ALA A 63 -1.93 9.46 -16.91
N THR A 64 -1.93 8.39 -16.14
CA THR A 64 -1.29 7.13 -16.55
C THR A 64 -2.39 6.14 -16.89
N HIS A 65 -2.43 5.69 -18.14
CA HIS A 65 -3.36 4.69 -18.61
C HIS A 65 -2.71 3.30 -18.52
N GLY A 66 -3.28 2.42 -17.70
CA GLY A 66 -2.92 1.00 -17.66
C GLY A 66 -3.58 0.28 -18.87
N TYR A 67 -2.83 -0.01 -19.89
CA TYR A 67 -3.34 -0.71 -21.09
C TYR A 67 -3.11 -2.22 -21.05
N ARG A 68 -2.58 -2.73 -19.94
CA ARG A 68 -2.37 -4.15 -19.69
C ARG A 68 -3.23 -4.53 -18.49
N ASN A 69 -4.24 -5.31 -18.73
CA ASN A 69 -5.04 -5.95 -17.69
C ASN A 69 -4.73 -7.45 -17.62
N ALA A 70 -5.14 -8.07 -16.52
CA ALA A 70 -4.89 -9.47 -16.22
C ALA A 70 -5.32 -10.45 -17.30
N GLU A 71 -6.28 -10.09 -18.13
CA GLU A 71 -6.84 -10.96 -19.17
C GLU A 71 -5.96 -11.08 -20.44
N THR A 72 -5.00 -10.14 -20.63
CA THR A 72 -4.25 -10.05 -21.90
C THR A 72 -2.75 -10.34 -21.79
N PHE A 73 -2.19 -10.46 -20.58
CA PHE A 73 -0.76 -10.76 -20.39
C PHE A 73 -0.49 -11.54 -19.10
N ASN A 74 0.36 -12.58 -19.20
CA ASN A 74 0.86 -13.39 -18.07
C ASN A 74 1.72 -12.60 -17.03
N GLU A 75 1.72 -11.27 -17.06
CA GLU A 75 2.48 -10.40 -16.18
C GLU A 75 1.61 -9.28 -15.60
N ALA A 76 0.30 -9.44 -15.60
CA ALA A 76 -0.58 -8.52 -14.88
C ALA A 76 -0.36 -8.65 -13.39
N LYS A 77 -0.46 -7.53 -12.67
CA LYS A 77 -0.33 -7.46 -11.22
C LYS A 77 -1.62 -6.89 -10.66
N GLY A 78 -2.32 -7.67 -9.87
CA GLY A 78 -3.60 -7.30 -9.29
C GLY A 78 -4.27 -8.43 -8.53
N LEU A 79 -5.56 -8.29 -8.32
CA LEU A 79 -6.36 -9.29 -7.62
C LEU A 79 -6.25 -10.67 -8.28
N ASN A 80 -5.88 -11.68 -7.50
CA ASN A 80 -5.67 -13.08 -7.90
C ASN A 80 -4.44 -13.36 -8.80
N ASP A 81 -3.49 -12.43 -8.89
CA ASP A 81 -2.28 -12.63 -9.68
C ASP A 81 -1.11 -13.22 -8.87
N SER A 82 -1.31 -13.49 -7.58
CA SER A 82 -0.25 -13.98 -6.68
C SER A 82 0.08 -15.46 -6.82
N GLY A 83 -0.72 -16.22 -7.55
CA GLY A 83 -0.57 -17.67 -7.71
C GLY A 83 -1.16 -18.50 -6.56
N ASP A 84 -1.43 -19.76 -6.86
CA ASP A 84 -2.26 -20.66 -6.01
C ASP A 84 -1.61 -21.07 -4.68
N CYS A 85 -0.30 -20.88 -4.52
CA CYS A 85 0.41 -21.23 -3.29
C CYS A 85 0.36 -20.13 -2.21
N ASN A 86 -0.16 -18.94 -2.54
CA ASN A 86 -0.28 -17.86 -1.57
C ASN A 86 -1.54 -18.02 -0.72
N LEU A 87 -1.38 -17.84 0.60
CA LEU A 87 -2.48 -17.87 1.56
C LEU A 87 -3.02 -16.45 1.75
N ASP A 88 -4.34 -16.28 1.68
CA ASP A 88 -4.94 -15.03 2.16
C ASP A 88 -4.56 -14.81 3.64
N VAL A 89 -4.37 -13.57 4.05
CA VAL A 89 -3.84 -13.24 5.38
C VAL A 89 -4.69 -13.78 6.53
N ASP A 90 -5.97 -14.03 6.31
CA ASP A 90 -6.87 -14.62 7.31
C ASP A 90 -6.84 -16.16 7.35
N CYS A 91 -5.99 -16.80 6.54
CA CYS A 91 -5.71 -18.22 6.68
C CYS A 91 -4.85 -18.50 7.91
N THR A 92 -5.08 -19.67 8.54
CA THR A 92 -4.27 -20.12 9.69
C THR A 92 -2.87 -20.54 9.24
N ILE A 93 -1.85 -20.06 9.95
CA ILE A 93 -0.44 -20.35 9.68
C ILE A 93 0.30 -20.97 10.87
N GLY A 94 -0.41 -21.35 11.92
CA GLY A 94 0.09 -21.93 13.15
C GLY A 94 -0.43 -21.19 14.38
N GLU A 95 -0.91 -21.95 15.38
CA GLU A 95 -1.53 -21.37 16.59
C GLU A 95 -0.58 -20.46 17.39
N ASP A 96 0.71 -20.71 17.30
CA ASP A 96 1.78 -19.98 17.98
C ASP A 96 1.98 -18.55 17.41
N TRP A 97 1.41 -18.22 16.26
CA TRP A 97 1.59 -16.93 15.61
C TRP A 97 0.28 -16.21 15.22
N GLU A 98 -0.88 -16.80 15.43
CA GLU A 98 -2.16 -16.23 15.01
C GLU A 98 -2.43 -14.86 15.63
N GLU A 99 -2.19 -14.69 16.94
CA GLU A 99 -2.39 -13.40 17.62
C GLU A 99 -1.47 -12.31 17.05
N LEU A 100 -0.19 -12.63 16.81
CA LEU A 100 0.78 -11.71 16.22
C LEU A 100 0.45 -11.39 14.76
N LYS A 101 -0.05 -12.38 14.00
CA LYS A 101 -0.53 -12.16 12.62
C LYS A 101 -1.69 -11.16 12.61
N GLU A 102 -2.70 -11.37 13.45
CA GLU A 102 -3.85 -10.47 13.58
C GLU A 102 -3.43 -9.04 13.97
N HIS A 103 -2.40 -8.91 14.79
CA HIS A 103 -1.83 -7.62 15.12
C HIS A 103 -1.06 -7.01 13.94
N ASN A 104 -0.11 -7.74 13.37
CA ASN A 104 0.83 -7.20 12.39
C ASN A 104 0.21 -6.96 11.00
N LYS A 105 -0.84 -7.69 10.58
CA LYS A 105 -1.54 -7.42 9.32
C LYS A 105 -2.11 -5.99 9.25
N ARG A 106 -2.31 -5.35 10.41
CA ARG A 106 -2.78 -3.96 10.49
C ARG A 106 -1.70 -2.93 10.19
N SER A 107 -0.42 -3.32 10.19
CA SER A 107 0.69 -2.45 9.79
C SER A 107 1.00 -2.53 8.29
N ALA A 108 0.74 -3.68 7.68
CA ALA A 108 1.07 -3.94 6.29
C ALA A 108 0.17 -3.16 5.33
N GLY A 109 0.74 -2.73 4.23
CA GLY A 109 0.05 -2.03 3.17
C GLY A 109 0.68 -2.25 1.80
N ILE A 110 -0.10 -2.00 0.78
CA ILE A 110 0.36 -1.96 -0.61
C ILE A 110 0.57 -0.52 -1.03
N LEU A 111 1.65 -0.25 -1.74
CA LEU A 111 1.89 1.04 -2.36
C LEU A 111 1.82 0.93 -3.88
N LEU A 112 1.25 1.95 -4.50
CA LEU A 112 1.35 2.23 -5.93
C LEU A 112 2.41 3.31 -6.11
N SER A 113 3.54 2.94 -6.70
CA SER A 113 4.62 3.87 -6.96
C SER A 113 4.29 4.81 -8.11
N GLY A 114 4.68 6.07 -8.00
CA GLY A 114 4.41 7.10 -9.01
C GLY A 114 4.94 6.74 -10.38
N GLY A 115 4.25 7.20 -11.42
CA GLY A 115 4.67 6.99 -12.79
C GLY A 115 4.09 5.76 -13.50
N GLY A 116 3.18 5.05 -12.87
CA GLY A 116 2.59 3.83 -13.43
C GLY A 116 3.52 2.61 -13.30
N GLY A 117 4.45 2.68 -12.34
CA GLY A 117 5.56 1.74 -12.26
C GLY A 117 5.24 0.41 -11.62
N GLY A 118 4.29 0.30 -10.76
CA GLY A 118 3.98 -0.97 -10.15
C GLY A 118 3.60 -0.92 -8.69
N PHE A 119 3.19 -2.08 -8.19
CA PHE A 119 2.83 -2.28 -6.80
C PHE A 119 4.03 -2.80 -6.01
N CYS A 120 4.14 -2.32 -4.78
CA CYS A 120 5.08 -2.83 -3.80
C CYS A 120 4.38 -3.01 -2.46
N SER A 121 4.91 -3.90 -1.64
CA SER A 121 4.48 -4.07 -0.26
C SER A 121 5.35 -3.24 0.68
N GLY A 122 4.81 -2.92 1.84
CA GLY A 122 5.56 -2.31 2.93
C GLY A 122 4.73 -2.31 4.20
N ALA A 123 5.25 -1.67 5.23
CA ALA A 123 4.58 -1.60 6.52
C ALA A 123 4.81 -0.26 7.21
N LEU A 124 3.80 0.18 7.95
CA LEU A 124 3.98 1.22 8.96
C LEU A 124 4.92 0.71 10.04
N ILE A 125 5.94 1.48 10.37
CA ILE A 125 6.90 1.13 11.42
C ILE A 125 6.95 2.21 12.51
N ASN A 126 7.16 1.76 13.73
CA ASN A 126 7.29 2.64 14.87
C ASN A 126 8.68 3.30 14.91
N ASN A 127 8.80 4.37 15.65
CA ASN A 127 10.06 5.04 15.96
C ASN A 127 10.38 4.94 17.46
N THR A 128 11.55 5.44 17.86
CA THR A 128 11.98 5.40 19.27
C THR A 128 11.18 6.33 20.19
N GLU A 129 10.48 7.30 19.64
CA GLU A 129 9.64 8.24 20.39
C GLU A 129 8.22 7.72 20.60
N ASN A 130 7.82 6.70 19.81
CA ASN A 130 6.49 6.09 19.84
C ASN A 130 5.37 7.14 19.68
N ASP A 131 5.57 8.08 18.77
CA ASP A 131 4.73 9.27 18.59
C ASP A 131 3.67 9.15 17.49
N GLY A 132 3.61 7.97 16.81
CA GLY A 132 2.65 7.71 15.75
C GLY A 132 2.99 8.39 14.40
N THR A 133 4.20 8.92 14.24
CA THR A 133 4.67 9.42 12.94
C THR A 133 4.55 8.32 11.88
N PRO A 134 3.88 8.58 10.74
CA PRO A 134 3.51 7.54 9.78
C PRO A 134 4.69 7.15 8.87
N TYR A 135 5.73 6.59 9.47
CA TYR A 135 6.83 6.00 8.71
C TYR A 135 6.39 4.72 8.02
N PHE A 136 6.68 4.63 6.73
CA PHE A 136 6.40 3.45 5.93
C PHE A 136 7.70 2.91 5.35
N LEU A 137 8.00 1.65 5.66
CA LEU A 137 9.20 0.95 5.19
C LEU A 137 8.84 0.09 3.98
N THR A 138 9.61 0.24 2.91
CA THR A 138 9.50 -0.54 1.68
C THR A 138 10.87 -0.76 1.05
N ALA A 139 10.94 -1.34 -0.13
CA ALA A 139 12.19 -1.59 -0.85
C ALA A 139 12.66 -0.38 -1.67
N ASN A 140 13.98 -0.22 -1.79
CA ASN A 140 14.56 0.85 -2.61
C ASN A 140 14.30 0.66 -4.11
N HIS A 141 14.20 -0.57 -4.60
CA HIS A 141 13.87 -0.81 -6.01
C HIS A 141 12.45 -0.33 -6.38
N CYS A 142 11.56 -0.13 -5.40
CA CYS A 142 10.23 0.47 -5.59
C CYS A 142 10.30 2.00 -5.68
N PHE A 143 11.44 2.59 -5.37
CA PHE A 143 11.57 4.03 -5.19
C PHE A 143 11.43 4.79 -6.51
N SER A 144 10.54 5.77 -6.49
CA SER A 144 10.33 6.80 -7.50
C SER A 144 10.05 8.12 -6.79
N ASP A 145 9.35 9.05 -7.39
CA ASP A 145 8.90 10.28 -6.70
C ASP A 145 7.80 9.94 -5.67
N PRO A 146 8.10 9.97 -4.35
CA PRO A 146 7.13 9.58 -3.33
C PRO A 146 6.00 10.60 -3.15
N SER A 147 6.13 11.81 -3.66
CA SER A 147 5.06 12.83 -3.55
C SER A 147 3.77 12.42 -4.26
N VAL A 148 3.86 11.50 -5.21
CA VAL A 148 2.73 10.98 -6.00
C VAL A 148 2.40 9.51 -5.69
N TRP A 149 2.98 8.93 -4.66
CA TRP A 149 2.62 7.58 -4.25
C TRP A 149 1.22 7.52 -3.64
N ALA A 150 0.57 6.39 -3.81
CA ALA A 150 -0.66 6.07 -3.10
C ALA A 150 -0.46 4.80 -2.27
N PHE A 151 -0.97 4.81 -1.04
CA PHE A 151 -0.84 3.73 -0.06
C PHE A 151 -2.23 3.19 0.25
N ARG A 152 -2.42 1.90 0.21
CA ARG A 152 -3.68 1.26 0.59
C ARG A 152 -3.45 0.25 1.71
N PHE A 153 -4.27 0.36 2.75
CA PHE A 153 -4.24 -0.51 3.92
C PHE A 153 -5.53 -1.33 4.02
N GLY A 154 -5.45 -2.45 4.73
CA GLY A 154 -6.63 -3.27 5.00
C GLY A 154 -7.30 -3.86 3.76
N TRP A 155 -6.60 -3.96 2.64
CA TRP A 155 -7.11 -4.63 1.45
C TRP A 155 -6.99 -6.15 1.61
N ILE A 156 -7.98 -6.73 2.27
CA ILE A 156 -8.03 -8.13 2.71
C ILE A 156 -9.27 -8.78 2.12
N SER A 157 -9.13 -9.98 1.60
CA SER A 157 -10.28 -10.75 1.10
C SER A 157 -11.24 -11.09 2.25
N PRO A 158 -12.55 -10.78 2.13
CA PRO A 158 -13.53 -11.12 3.17
C PRO A 158 -13.82 -12.63 3.25
N ASN A 159 -13.40 -13.40 2.26
CA ASN A 159 -13.52 -14.85 2.22
C ASN A 159 -12.15 -15.44 1.92
N ALA A 160 -11.40 -15.77 2.96
CA ALA A 160 -10.02 -16.22 2.83
C ALA A 160 -9.88 -17.49 1.98
N VAL A 161 -8.97 -17.47 1.02
CA VAL A 161 -8.59 -18.60 0.18
C VAL A 161 -7.22 -19.11 0.63
N CYS A 162 -7.18 -20.38 1.01
CA CYS A 162 -6.02 -20.98 1.67
C CYS A 162 -5.36 -22.02 0.77
N ALA A 163 -4.43 -21.58 -0.08
CA ALA A 163 -3.63 -22.39 -0.99
C ALA A 163 -4.47 -23.32 -1.88
N THR A 164 -5.45 -22.75 -2.57
CA THR A 164 -6.26 -23.44 -3.57
C THR A 164 -6.28 -22.66 -4.88
N THR A 165 -6.79 -23.26 -5.95
CA THR A 165 -6.98 -22.60 -7.25
C THR A 165 -8.21 -21.67 -7.28
N ALA A 166 -8.89 -21.48 -6.17
CA ALA A 166 -10.03 -20.56 -6.07
C ALA A 166 -9.53 -19.11 -6.00
N ASN A 167 -10.30 -18.21 -6.59
CA ASN A 167 -10.01 -16.78 -6.56
C ASN A 167 -10.41 -16.17 -5.22
N SER A 168 -9.53 -15.31 -4.67
CA SER A 168 -9.86 -14.45 -3.53
C SER A 168 -10.89 -13.41 -3.91
N SER A 169 -11.79 -13.08 -2.99
CA SER A 169 -12.75 -12.00 -3.18
C SER A 169 -12.08 -10.64 -2.99
N ASN A 170 -12.52 -9.64 -3.75
CA ASN A 170 -12.03 -8.28 -3.55
C ASN A 170 -12.43 -7.76 -2.15
N GLY A 171 -11.50 -7.10 -1.48
CA GLY A 171 -11.69 -6.51 -0.16
C GLY A 171 -12.05 -5.03 -0.19
N PRO A 172 -12.21 -4.40 1.00
CA PRO A 172 -12.42 -2.96 1.10
C PRO A 172 -11.23 -2.17 0.54
N THR A 173 -11.51 -1.08 -0.15
CA THR A 173 -10.49 -0.25 -0.82
C THR A 173 -10.45 1.20 -0.31
N THR A 174 -11.17 1.50 0.77
CA THR A 174 -11.38 2.87 1.26
C THR A 174 -10.21 3.44 2.06
N MET A 175 -9.34 2.60 2.64
CA MET A 175 -8.20 3.03 3.46
C MET A 175 -7.01 3.40 2.57
N THR A 176 -7.09 4.53 1.88
CA THR A 176 -6.06 4.97 0.94
C THR A 176 -5.52 6.35 1.32
N LEU A 177 -4.20 6.48 1.43
CA LEU A 177 -3.46 7.73 1.66
C LEU A 177 -2.62 8.06 0.44
N SER A 178 -2.23 9.34 0.30
CA SER A 178 -1.50 9.83 -0.86
C SER A 178 -0.32 10.71 -0.46
N GLY A 179 0.79 10.50 -1.16
CA GLY A 179 2.00 11.29 -1.02
C GLY A 179 2.82 10.95 0.21
N ALA A 180 4.12 11.00 0.03
CA ALA A 180 5.08 10.79 1.11
C ALA A 180 6.35 11.62 0.87
N THR A 181 7.14 11.75 1.92
CA THR A 181 8.45 12.39 1.92
C THR A 181 9.52 11.34 2.21
N LEU A 182 10.56 11.29 1.39
CA LEU A 182 11.70 10.41 1.63
C LEU A 182 12.42 10.79 2.94
N ARG A 183 12.67 9.81 3.80
CA ARG A 183 13.45 9.97 5.03
C ARG A 183 14.84 9.32 4.93
N ALA A 184 14.90 8.10 4.44
CA ALA A 184 16.15 7.39 4.23
C ALA A 184 16.00 6.33 3.15
N ARG A 185 17.07 6.01 2.44
CA ARG A 185 17.14 4.84 1.56
C ARG A 185 18.57 4.40 1.33
N ASP A 186 18.72 3.14 1.00
CA ASP A 186 19.99 2.59 0.57
C ASP A 186 19.78 1.51 -0.50
N ALA A 187 20.53 1.62 -1.59
CA ALA A 187 20.44 0.66 -2.68
C ALA A 187 21.21 -0.64 -2.38
N GLY A 188 22.21 -0.58 -1.49
CA GLY A 188 23.01 -1.75 -1.12
C GLY A 188 22.29 -2.74 -0.22
N SER A 189 21.37 -2.25 0.60
CA SER A 189 20.47 -3.05 1.46
C SER A 189 19.02 -3.04 0.99
N ASP A 190 18.77 -2.42 -0.14
CA ASP A 190 17.47 -2.35 -0.82
C ASP A 190 16.31 -1.85 0.07
N PHE A 191 16.54 -0.91 0.98
CA PHE A 191 15.47 -0.32 1.76
C PHE A 191 15.14 1.12 1.35
N ALA A 192 13.88 1.51 1.49
CA ALA A 192 13.41 2.88 1.45
C ALA A 192 12.44 3.15 2.61
N LEU A 193 12.74 4.18 3.38
CA LEU A 193 11.89 4.70 4.46
C LEU A 193 11.31 6.03 4.02
N VAL A 194 10.00 6.10 3.97
CA VAL A 194 9.27 7.33 3.70
C VAL A 194 8.37 7.67 4.89
N GLU A 195 8.00 8.93 4.99
CA GLU A 195 6.95 9.39 5.90
C GLU A 195 5.74 9.79 5.05
N ILE A 196 4.61 9.17 5.30
CA ILE A 196 3.36 9.51 4.61
C ILE A 196 2.96 10.92 5.02
N ASN A 197 2.61 11.77 4.04
CA ASN A 197 2.35 13.20 4.29
C ASN A 197 1.02 13.47 5.04
N GLN A 198 0.22 12.44 5.24
CA GLN A 198 -1.06 12.49 5.92
C GLN A 198 -1.01 11.63 7.19
N ASN A 199 -1.69 12.07 8.24
CA ASN A 199 -1.89 11.22 9.41
C ASN A 199 -2.75 10.01 9.04
N VAL A 200 -2.40 8.85 9.57
CA VAL A 200 -3.24 7.67 9.47
C VAL A 200 -4.47 7.88 10.38
N PRO A 201 -5.71 7.81 9.83
CA PRO A 201 -6.90 7.97 10.64
C PRO A 201 -6.98 6.94 11.78
N GLU A 202 -7.32 7.39 12.98
CA GLU A 202 -7.39 6.52 14.18
C GLU A 202 -8.45 5.41 14.04
N ASP A 203 -9.57 5.72 13.37
CA ASP A 203 -10.66 4.78 13.12
C ASP A 203 -10.30 3.64 12.14
N TRP A 204 -9.15 3.74 11.46
CA TRP A 204 -8.64 2.63 10.64
C TRP A 204 -8.01 1.51 11.47
N ASP A 205 -7.80 1.72 12.76
CA ASP A 205 -7.19 0.75 13.69
C ASP A 205 -5.86 0.18 13.14
N ARG A 206 -5.00 1.05 12.62
CA ARG A 206 -3.67 0.63 12.13
C ARG A 206 -2.68 0.55 13.30
N VAL A 207 -1.70 -0.32 13.13
CA VAL A 207 -0.59 -0.46 14.07
C VAL A 207 0.72 -0.13 13.38
N TYR A 208 1.72 0.21 14.16
CA TYR A 208 3.08 0.46 13.70
C TYR A 208 3.94 -0.71 14.15
N ALA A 209 4.49 -1.45 13.19
CA ALA A 209 5.32 -2.62 13.48
C ALA A 209 6.57 -2.21 14.25
N GLY A 210 7.01 -3.08 15.13
CA GLY A 210 8.31 -2.94 15.79
C GLY A 210 9.45 -3.28 14.84
N TRP A 211 10.66 -3.17 15.36
CA TRP A 211 11.90 -3.54 14.67
C TRP A 211 12.89 -4.12 15.65
N ASP A 212 13.72 -5.03 15.17
CA ASP A 212 14.80 -5.64 15.94
C ASP A 212 16.15 -5.38 15.25
N ARG A 213 17.16 -4.99 16.03
CA ARG A 213 18.55 -4.83 15.62
C ARG A 213 19.54 -5.56 16.53
N SER A 214 19.05 -6.56 17.24
CA SER A 214 19.89 -7.32 18.18
C SER A 214 20.97 -8.18 17.48
N GLY A 215 20.74 -8.54 16.22
CA GLY A 215 21.57 -9.48 15.47
C GLY A 215 21.25 -10.95 15.78
N ASN A 216 20.23 -11.22 16.57
CA ASN A 216 19.75 -12.58 16.79
C ASN A 216 19.11 -13.14 15.53
N THR A 217 19.35 -14.40 15.24
CA THR A 217 18.67 -15.11 14.15
C THR A 217 17.32 -15.63 14.68
N PRO A 218 16.20 -15.33 14.02
CA PRO A 218 14.90 -15.87 14.41
C PRO A 218 14.83 -17.38 14.11
N ASP A 219 13.97 -18.09 14.84
CA ASP A 219 13.77 -19.53 14.61
C ASP A 219 12.93 -19.81 13.36
N PHE A 220 12.04 -18.88 13.01
CA PHE A 220 11.19 -18.92 11.82
C PHE A 220 10.86 -17.51 11.36
N THR A 221 10.29 -17.36 10.17
CA THR A 221 9.85 -16.07 9.63
C THR A 221 8.40 -16.11 9.17
N VAL A 222 7.72 -14.95 9.27
CA VAL A 222 6.38 -14.75 8.71
C VAL A 222 6.39 -13.49 7.87
N GLY A 223 5.97 -13.60 6.62
CA GLY A 223 5.79 -12.49 5.71
C GLY A 223 4.31 -12.13 5.55
N ILE A 224 3.96 -10.86 5.71
CA ILE A 224 2.65 -10.31 5.39
C ILE A 224 2.84 -9.28 4.29
N HIS A 225 2.25 -9.49 3.12
CA HIS A 225 2.56 -8.70 1.94
C HIS A 225 1.44 -8.77 0.88
N HIS A 226 1.62 -8.05 -0.21
CA HIS A 226 0.73 -8.02 -1.37
C HIS A 226 1.47 -8.52 -2.62
N PRO A 227 1.66 -9.84 -2.78
CA PRO A 227 2.42 -10.39 -3.90
C PRO A 227 1.70 -10.11 -5.21
N SER A 228 2.46 -9.69 -6.23
CA SER A 228 1.91 -9.34 -7.55
C SER A 228 0.78 -8.29 -7.52
N GLY A 229 0.69 -7.46 -6.46
CA GLY A 229 -0.38 -6.48 -6.33
C GLY A 229 -1.74 -7.08 -5.95
N ASP A 230 -1.77 -8.30 -5.42
CA ASP A 230 -2.98 -9.00 -4.97
C ASP A 230 -3.42 -8.53 -3.56
N VAL A 231 -4.59 -8.97 -3.10
CA VAL A 231 -5.04 -8.81 -1.72
C VAL A 231 -3.98 -9.34 -0.76
N MET A 232 -4.04 -8.88 0.49
CA MET A 232 -3.03 -9.22 1.49
C MET A 232 -2.91 -10.73 1.69
N LYS A 233 -1.69 -11.22 1.62
CA LYS A 233 -1.32 -12.62 1.78
C LYS A 233 -0.38 -12.78 2.98
N VAL A 234 -0.28 -14.01 3.45
CA VAL A 234 0.65 -14.41 4.49
C VAL A 234 1.43 -15.64 4.04
N CYS A 235 2.70 -15.69 4.39
CA CYS A 235 3.53 -16.88 4.26
C CYS A 235 4.30 -17.10 5.56
N ARG A 236 4.64 -18.36 5.84
CA ARG A 236 5.48 -18.76 6.96
C ARG A 236 6.57 -19.68 6.44
N ASP A 237 7.77 -19.47 6.93
CA ASP A 237 8.91 -20.35 6.73
C ASP A 237 9.41 -20.78 8.13
N ASP A 238 9.37 -22.07 8.40
CA ASP A 238 9.79 -22.68 9.67
C ASP A 238 11.29 -22.98 9.69
N ASP A 239 12.00 -22.79 8.59
CA ASP A 239 13.45 -22.92 8.55
C ASP A 239 14.11 -21.67 9.15
N GLN A 240 15.16 -21.88 9.93
CA GLN A 240 15.94 -20.78 10.47
C GLN A 240 16.67 -20.03 9.33
N PRO A 241 16.40 -18.74 9.15
CA PRO A 241 17.01 -18.01 8.03
C PRO A 241 18.51 -17.86 8.20
N THR A 242 19.22 -17.88 7.09
CA THR A 242 20.66 -17.63 7.02
C THR A 242 20.97 -16.32 6.36
N GLN A 243 22.04 -15.65 6.79
CA GLN A 243 22.49 -14.42 6.12
C GLN A 243 23.13 -14.77 4.77
N THR A 244 22.69 -14.09 3.73
CA THR A 244 23.20 -14.25 2.38
C THR A 244 23.31 -12.90 1.66
N ILE A 245 23.84 -12.91 0.45
CA ILE A 245 23.88 -11.73 -0.42
C ILE A 245 23.02 -12.02 -1.65
N ASN A 246 21.90 -11.33 -1.79
CA ASN A 246 21.03 -11.43 -2.94
C ASN A 246 20.95 -10.08 -3.66
N GLY A 247 21.22 -10.07 -4.97
CA GLY A 247 21.21 -8.84 -5.77
C GLY A 247 22.21 -7.74 -5.32
N GLY A 248 23.20 -8.11 -4.49
CA GLY A 248 24.16 -7.16 -3.90
C GLY A 248 23.76 -6.61 -2.53
N ALA A 249 22.56 -6.93 -2.03
CA ALA A 249 22.11 -6.60 -0.69
C ALA A 249 22.35 -7.75 0.28
N GLN A 250 22.64 -7.44 1.55
CA GLN A 250 22.60 -8.42 2.63
C GLN A 250 21.14 -8.74 2.94
N THR A 251 20.79 -10.02 2.88
CA THR A 251 19.44 -10.53 3.10
C THR A 251 19.45 -11.71 4.05
N TRP A 252 18.26 -12.07 4.52
CA TRP A 252 17.99 -13.33 5.20
C TRP A 252 17.28 -14.27 4.23
N GLU A 253 17.77 -15.48 4.08
CA GLU A 253 17.18 -16.59 3.31
C GLU A 253 16.99 -17.82 4.18
#